data_dfc1c07636464dbbc42b5e51d8c91123
#
_entry.id   dfc1c07636464dbbc42b5e51d8c91123
#
_cell.length_a   1.000
_cell.length_b   1.000
_cell.length_c   1.000
_cell.angle_alpha   90.00
_cell.angle_beta   90.00
_cell.angle_gamma   90.00
#
_symmetry.space_group_name_H-M   'P 1'
#
loop_
_entity.id
_entity.type
_entity.pdbx_description
1 polymer ?
#
loop_
_entity_poly.entity_id
_entity_poly.type
_entity_poly.pdbx_seq_one_letter_code
_entity_poly.pdbx_strand_id
1 'polypeptide(L)'
;MKPDAGSPAKRACVLVVEDDAGVRTTLCAALTASGFLTCQAETVGAAMKILGERRVDAVTLDLGLPNPLRLERPGLKLLSYLRSSPDHETAPVLVFTGLPPSPEDDDFLKQHGAHVMQKPQPYNVLIDWLTQAIRER
;
A
#
# COMPACT_ATOMS: atom_id res chain seq x y z
N MET A 1 12.81 28.19 -7.91
CA MET A 1 11.51 27.64 -8.31
C MET A 1 11.31 26.28 -7.67
N LYS A 2 10.19 26.12 -7.08
CA LYS A 2 9.83 24.80 -6.56
C LYS A 2 9.61 23.83 -7.72
N PRO A 3 9.82 22.54 -7.48
CA PRO A 3 9.44 21.54 -8.48
C PRO A 3 7.98 21.73 -8.83
N ASP A 4 7.68 21.63 -10.08
CA ASP A 4 6.30 21.67 -10.53
C ASP A 4 5.57 20.47 -9.95
N ALA A 5 4.53 20.73 -9.19
CA ALA A 5 3.73 19.66 -8.58
C ALA A 5 3.14 18.74 -9.63
N GLY A 6 2.97 19.22 -10.86
CA GLY A 6 2.47 18.42 -11.96
C GLY A 6 3.53 17.66 -12.73
N SER A 7 4.81 17.77 -12.35
CA SER A 7 5.87 17.11 -13.10
C SER A 7 5.73 15.59 -13.00
N PRO A 8 5.57 14.87 -14.13
CA PRO A 8 5.46 13.41 -14.10
C PRO A 8 6.66 12.73 -13.46
N ALA A 9 7.87 13.30 -13.64
CA ALA A 9 9.09 12.73 -13.06
C ALA A 9 9.11 12.77 -11.53
N LYS A 10 8.27 13.60 -10.92
CA LYS A 10 8.22 13.78 -9.47
C LYS A 10 7.02 13.11 -8.83
N ARG A 11 6.16 12.47 -9.62
CA ARG A 11 4.98 11.82 -9.06
C ARG A 11 5.35 10.58 -8.30
N ALA A 12 4.83 10.48 -7.09
CA ALA A 12 4.97 9.28 -6.29
C ALA A 12 4.09 8.16 -6.85
N CYS A 13 4.57 6.94 -6.76
CA CYS A 13 3.85 5.75 -7.22
C CYS A 13 3.36 4.96 -6.02
N VAL A 14 2.07 4.63 -6.00
CA VAL A 14 1.45 3.84 -4.94
C VAL A 14 1.04 2.48 -5.52
N LEU A 15 1.46 1.41 -4.85
CA LEU A 15 1.00 0.05 -5.17
C LEU A 15 -0.25 -0.24 -4.35
N VAL A 16 -1.33 -0.54 -5.04
CA VAL A 16 -2.62 -0.90 -4.41
C VAL A 16 -2.77 -2.41 -4.44
N VAL A 17 -2.73 -3.05 -3.28
CA VAL A 17 -2.87 -4.51 -3.14
C VAL A 17 -4.26 -4.79 -2.56
N GLU A 18 -5.18 -5.16 -3.43
CA GLU A 18 -6.59 -5.30 -3.12
C GLU A 18 -7.24 -6.27 -4.09
N ASP A 19 -7.93 -7.29 -3.59
CA ASP A 19 -8.58 -8.27 -4.47
C ASP A 19 -9.95 -7.82 -5.00
N ASP A 20 -10.66 -6.97 -4.28
CA ASP A 20 -11.95 -6.46 -4.74
C ASP A 20 -11.73 -5.47 -5.88
N ALA A 21 -12.18 -5.83 -7.07
CA ALA A 21 -11.96 -5.01 -8.27
C ALA A 21 -12.61 -3.61 -8.15
N GLY A 22 -13.78 -3.53 -7.54
CA GLY A 22 -14.46 -2.25 -7.36
C GLY A 22 -13.70 -1.32 -6.43
N VAL A 23 -13.24 -1.83 -5.29
CA VAL A 23 -12.44 -1.07 -4.33
C VAL A 23 -11.12 -0.67 -4.97
N ARG A 24 -10.44 -1.61 -5.61
CA ARG A 24 -9.15 -1.36 -6.25
C ARG A 24 -9.25 -0.28 -7.32
N THR A 25 -10.22 -0.40 -8.21
CA THR A 25 -10.42 0.57 -9.30
C THR A 25 -10.75 1.95 -8.77
N THR A 26 -11.66 2.03 -7.80
CA THR A 26 -12.09 3.30 -7.24
C THR A 26 -10.96 3.99 -6.47
N LEU A 27 -10.21 3.22 -5.69
CA LEU A 27 -9.07 3.77 -4.94
C LEU A 27 -7.99 4.27 -5.90
N CYS A 28 -7.66 3.48 -6.93
CA CYS A 28 -6.68 3.91 -7.93
C CYS A 28 -7.12 5.17 -8.66
N ALA A 29 -8.39 5.28 -9.00
CA ALA A 29 -8.92 6.49 -9.63
C ALA A 29 -8.76 7.71 -8.72
N ALA A 30 -9.05 7.56 -7.43
CA ALA A 30 -8.91 8.65 -6.47
C ALA A 30 -7.45 9.06 -6.29
N LEU A 31 -6.55 8.10 -6.23
CA LEU A 31 -5.10 8.36 -6.15
C LEU A 31 -4.61 9.09 -7.39
N THR A 32 -5.00 8.61 -8.56
CA THR A 32 -4.61 9.23 -9.83
C THR A 32 -5.12 10.67 -9.91
N ALA A 33 -6.36 10.91 -9.49
CA ALA A 33 -6.93 12.26 -9.48
C ALA A 33 -6.16 13.18 -8.52
N SER A 34 -5.51 12.62 -7.52
CA SER A 34 -4.70 13.39 -6.56
C SER A 34 -3.24 13.53 -6.98
N GLY A 35 -2.88 13.05 -8.16
CA GLY A 35 -1.55 13.25 -8.73
C GLY A 35 -0.58 12.09 -8.55
N PHE A 36 -1.04 10.97 -8.01
CA PHE A 36 -0.19 9.78 -7.88
C PHE A 36 -0.19 8.94 -9.14
N LEU A 37 0.91 8.25 -9.36
CA LEU A 37 0.94 7.10 -10.25
C LEU A 37 0.50 5.89 -9.44
N THR A 38 -0.11 4.90 -10.09
CA THR A 38 -0.59 3.70 -9.39
C THR A 38 -0.16 2.43 -10.11
N CYS A 39 0.07 1.38 -9.33
CA CYS A 39 0.12 0.00 -9.81
C CYS A 39 -0.87 -0.81 -9.01
N GLN A 40 -1.31 -1.93 -9.55
CA GLN A 40 -2.36 -2.74 -8.94
C GLN A 40 -1.92 -4.18 -8.82
N ALA A 41 -2.28 -4.81 -7.70
CA ALA A 41 -2.09 -6.23 -7.49
C ALA A 41 -3.30 -6.81 -6.78
N GLU A 42 -3.75 -7.98 -7.23
CA GLU A 42 -4.89 -8.67 -6.62
C GLU A 42 -4.45 -9.66 -5.54
N THR A 43 -3.18 -10.04 -5.53
CA THR A 43 -2.63 -11.03 -4.62
C THR A 43 -1.27 -10.59 -4.13
N VAL A 44 -0.81 -11.23 -3.06
CA VAL A 44 0.55 -10.99 -2.54
C VAL A 44 1.61 -11.37 -3.58
N GLY A 45 1.40 -12.48 -4.30
CA GLY A 45 2.34 -12.89 -5.34
C GLY A 45 2.48 -11.86 -6.45
N ALA A 46 1.36 -11.32 -6.93
CA ALA A 46 1.38 -10.26 -7.94
C ALA A 46 2.08 -9.00 -7.41
N ALA A 47 1.83 -8.64 -6.15
CA ALA A 47 2.49 -7.50 -5.52
C ALA A 47 4.00 -7.70 -5.43
N MET A 48 4.45 -8.87 -5.01
CA MET A 48 5.88 -9.17 -4.91
C MET A 48 6.56 -9.09 -6.27
N LYS A 49 5.89 -9.56 -7.32
CA LYS A 49 6.42 -9.46 -8.67
C LYS A 49 6.63 -8.00 -9.09
N ILE A 50 5.63 -7.16 -8.85
CA ILE A 50 5.74 -5.73 -9.18
C ILE A 50 6.90 -5.10 -8.41
N LEU A 51 7.01 -5.40 -7.12
CA LEU A 51 8.06 -4.82 -6.27
C LEU A 51 9.45 -5.30 -6.67
N GLY A 52 9.57 -6.48 -7.26
CA GLY A 52 10.83 -6.97 -7.80
C GLY A 52 11.22 -6.31 -9.12
N GLU A 53 10.27 -5.70 -9.83
CA GLU A 53 10.49 -5.12 -11.15
C GLU A 53 10.59 -3.60 -11.12
N ARG A 54 10.05 -2.95 -10.10
CA ARG A 54 10.05 -1.50 -10.02
C ARG A 54 9.96 -1.02 -8.58
N ARG A 55 10.44 0.20 -8.38
CA ARG A 55 10.32 0.88 -7.11
C ARG A 55 8.95 1.54 -6.99
N VAL A 56 8.30 1.41 -5.83
CA VAL A 56 7.11 2.16 -5.48
C VAL A 56 7.39 3.00 -4.23
N ASP A 57 6.62 4.06 -4.06
CA ASP A 57 6.85 5.02 -2.97
C ASP A 57 5.98 4.74 -1.75
N ALA A 58 4.89 4.01 -1.93
CA ALA A 58 4.00 3.61 -0.85
C ALA A 58 3.16 2.43 -1.29
N VAL A 59 2.57 1.75 -0.31
CA VAL A 59 1.73 0.57 -0.56
C VAL A 59 0.45 0.69 0.27
N THR A 60 -0.71 0.43 -0.36
CA THR A 60 -1.93 0.15 0.39
C THR A 60 -2.18 -1.34 0.32
N LEU A 61 -2.51 -1.94 1.45
CA LEU A 61 -2.58 -3.39 1.60
C LEU A 61 -3.86 -3.80 2.31
N ASP A 62 -4.65 -4.67 1.68
CA ASP A 62 -5.77 -5.33 2.34
C ASP A 62 -5.28 -6.66 2.92
N LEU A 63 -5.59 -6.92 4.19
CA LEU A 63 -5.20 -8.17 4.84
C LEU A 63 -6.09 -9.34 4.45
N GLY A 64 -7.29 -9.08 3.90
CA GLY A 64 -8.24 -10.10 3.49
C GLY A 64 -8.01 -10.64 2.08
N LEU A 65 -6.77 -10.68 1.60
CA LEU A 65 -6.46 -11.14 0.26
C LEU A 65 -6.66 -12.63 0.10
N PRO A 66 -7.01 -13.10 -1.13
CA PRO A 66 -7.04 -14.53 -1.42
C PRO A 66 -5.70 -15.17 -1.15
N ASN A 67 -5.73 -16.40 -0.67
CA ASN A 67 -4.54 -17.12 -0.28
C ASN A 67 -4.54 -18.52 -0.90
N PRO A 68 -4.44 -18.64 -2.25
CA PRO A 68 -4.55 -19.92 -2.92
C PRO A 68 -3.41 -20.88 -2.59
N LEU A 69 -2.24 -20.35 -2.24
CA LEU A 69 -1.08 -21.18 -1.87
C LEU A 69 -1.06 -21.51 -0.39
N ARG A 70 -2.07 -21.09 0.36
CA ARG A 70 -2.16 -21.32 1.81
C ARG A 70 -0.92 -20.85 2.56
N LEU A 71 -0.40 -19.71 2.14
CA LEU A 71 0.69 -19.06 2.86
C LEU A 71 0.20 -18.63 4.23
N GLU A 72 1.06 -18.73 5.21
CA GLU A 72 0.73 -18.22 6.53
C GLU A 72 0.79 -16.71 6.50
N ARG A 73 -0.32 -16.05 6.83
CA ARG A 73 -0.41 -14.60 6.95
C ARG A 73 0.16 -13.85 5.74
N PRO A 74 -0.45 -14.00 4.55
CA PRO A 74 0.14 -13.47 3.32
C PRO A 74 0.39 -11.96 3.32
N GLY A 75 -0.51 -11.16 3.92
CA GLY A 75 -0.31 -9.71 4.00
C GLY A 75 0.90 -9.34 4.86
N LEU A 76 1.10 -10.05 5.98
CA LEU A 76 2.26 -9.82 6.84
C LEU A 76 3.54 -10.27 6.16
N LYS A 77 3.46 -11.32 5.35
CA LYS A 77 4.59 -11.78 4.56
C LYS A 77 5.04 -10.71 3.55
N LEU A 78 4.08 -10.07 2.90
CA LEU A 78 4.39 -8.97 2.00
C LEU A 78 5.07 -7.82 2.73
N LEU A 79 4.60 -7.48 3.92
CA LEU A 79 5.21 -6.43 4.73
C LEU A 79 6.65 -6.78 5.11
N SER A 80 6.92 -8.03 5.51
CA SER A 80 8.28 -8.48 5.77
C SER A 80 9.17 -8.36 4.55
N TYR A 81 8.64 -8.73 3.39
CA TYR A 81 9.37 -8.61 2.12
C TYR A 81 9.74 -7.15 1.83
N LEU A 82 8.79 -6.24 2.01
CA LEU A 82 9.04 -4.81 1.81
C LEU A 82 10.16 -4.31 2.71
N ARG A 83 10.12 -4.65 3.97
CA ARG A 83 11.12 -4.17 4.94
C ARG A 83 12.50 -4.78 4.73
N SER A 84 12.57 -5.89 4.01
CA SER A 84 13.84 -6.53 3.64
C SER A 84 14.40 -6.06 2.30
N SER A 85 13.60 -5.30 1.55
CA SER A 85 14.01 -4.82 0.24
C SER A 85 14.67 -3.44 0.37
N PRO A 86 15.91 -3.26 -0.08
CA PRO A 86 16.57 -1.96 0.02
C PRO A 86 15.80 -0.81 -0.61
N ASP A 87 15.07 -1.09 -1.69
CA ASP A 87 14.29 -0.07 -2.39
C ASP A 87 13.02 0.30 -1.65
N HIS A 88 12.55 -0.54 -0.71
CA HIS A 88 11.23 -0.39 -0.10
C HIS A 88 11.25 -0.43 1.43
N GLU A 89 12.44 -0.49 2.04
CA GLU A 89 12.53 -0.67 3.49
C GLU A 89 11.91 0.47 4.29
N THR A 90 11.80 1.66 3.72
CA THR A 90 11.19 2.82 4.36
C THR A 90 9.88 3.24 3.72
N ALA A 91 9.37 2.51 2.73
CA ALA A 91 8.14 2.87 2.04
C ALA A 91 6.96 2.83 3.02
N PRO A 92 6.16 3.91 3.09
CA PRO A 92 4.95 3.88 3.91
C PRO A 92 4.00 2.77 3.46
N VAL A 93 3.44 2.07 4.44
CA VAL A 93 2.44 1.02 4.18
C VAL A 93 1.17 1.38 4.96
N LEU A 94 0.08 1.52 4.22
CA LEU A 94 -1.24 1.73 4.78
C LEU A 94 -2.02 0.42 4.64
N VAL A 95 -2.33 -0.20 5.76
CA VAL A 95 -3.19 -1.37 5.78
C VAL A 95 -4.64 -0.88 5.79
N PHE A 96 -5.38 -1.18 4.73
CA PHE A 96 -6.78 -0.76 4.59
C PHE A 96 -7.63 -2.03 4.52
N THR A 97 -8.25 -2.39 5.63
CA THR A 97 -8.87 -3.70 5.79
C THR A 97 -10.26 -3.63 6.40
N GLY A 98 -11.13 -4.58 6.01
CA GLY A 98 -12.50 -4.64 6.51
C GLY A 98 -12.61 -5.18 7.93
N LEU A 99 -11.64 -5.97 8.36
CA LEU A 99 -11.64 -6.55 9.70
C LEU A 99 -10.45 -6.03 10.49
N PRO A 100 -10.63 -5.71 11.77
CA PRO A 100 -9.51 -5.30 12.60
C PRO A 100 -8.50 -6.44 12.71
N PRO A 101 -7.19 -6.16 12.69
CA PRO A 101 -6.19 -7.19 12.92
C PRO A 101 -6.32 -7.79 14.32
N SER A 102 -5.92 -9.05 14.47
CA SER A 102 -5.77 -9.63 15.80
C SER A 102 -4.71 -8.86 16.60
N PRO A 103 -4.70 -8.96 17.93
CA PRO A 103 -3.65 -8.30 18.72
C PRO A 103 -2.24 -8.67 18.27
N GLU A 104 -2.01 -9.94 17.93
CA GLU A 104 -0.69 -10.41 17.46
C GLU A 104 -0.33 -9.76 16.12
N ASP A 105 -1.28 -9.72 15.20
CA ASP A 105 -1.05 -9.11 13.89
C ASP A 105 -0.86 -7.60 14.01
N ASP A 106 -1.62 -6.96 14.89
CA ASP A 106 -1.49 -5.53 15.14
C ASP A 106 -0.09 -5.19 15.67
N ASP A 107 0.44 -5.99 16.58
CA ASP A 107 1.80 -5.81 17.10
C ASP A 107 2.83 -5.94 15.97
N PHE A 108 2.67 -6.95 15.11
CA PHE A 108 3.55 -7.15 13.97
C PHE A 108 3.51 -5.94 13.03
N LEU A 109 2.30 -5.46 12.72
CA LEU A 109 2.12 -4.31 11.84
C LEU A 109 2.81 -3.06 12.41
N LYS A 110 2.64 -2.81 13.69
CA LYS A 110 3.27 -1.67 14.36
C LYS A 110 4.79 -1.79 14.35
N GLN A 111 5.32 -2.97 14.64
CA GLN A 111 6.76 -3.20 14.64
C GLN A 111 7.39 -2.98 13.26
N HIS A 112 6.62 -3.19 12.21
CA HIS A 112 7.07 -3.01 10.84
C HIS A 112 6.64 -1.67 10.25
N GLY A 113 6.15 -0.77 11.08
CA GLY A 113 5.84 0.60 10.65
C GLY A 113 4.62 0.74 9.75
N ALA A 114 3.69 -0.22 9.78
CA ALA A 114 2.47 -0.11 9.02
C ALA A 114 1.40 0.64 9.80
N HIS A 115 0.62 1.45 9.09
CA HIS A 115 -0.51 2.17 9.66
C HIS A 115 -1.80 1.47 9.24
N VAL A 116 -2.73 1.29 10.16
CA VAL A 116 -3.96 0.55 9.91
C VAL A 116 -5.15 1.50 9.88
N MET A 117 -5.94 1.41 8.80
CA MET A 117 -7.25 2.04 8.71
C MET A 117 -8.29 0.98 8.40
N GLN A 118 -9.40 1.01 9.11
CA GLN A 118 -10.48 0.06 8.90
C GLN A 118 -11.47 0.58 7.88
N LYS A 119 -11.88 -0.28 6.93
CA LYS A 119 -12.95 0.03 5.98
C LYS A 119 -14.29 0.15 6.69
N PRO A 120 -15.21 0.98 6.25
CA PRO A 120 -15.03 1.95 5.19
C PRO A 120 -14.41 3.27 5.68
N GLN A 121 -13.70 3.96 4.80
CA GLN A 121 -13.16 5.29 5.05
C GLN A 121 -13.32 6.12 3.78
N PRO A 122 -13.55 7.43 3.90
CA PRO A 122 -13.46 8.29 2.72
C PRO A 122 -12.04 8.23 2.14
N TYR A 123 -11.92 8.14 0.82
CA TYR A 123 -10.61 8.00 0.21
C TYR A 123 -9.70 9.21 0.42
N ASN A 124 -10.29 10.39 0.63
CA ASN A 124 -9.45 11.55 0.96
C ASN A 124 -8.67 11.37 2.26
N VAL A 125 -9.19 10.60 3.22
CA VAL A 125 -8.48 10.29 4.47
C VAL A 125 -7.24 9.45 4.17
N LEU A 126 -7.38 8.43 3.33
CA LEU A 126 -6.25 7.59 2.91
C LEU A 126 -5.21 8.40 2.15
N ILE A 127 -5.68 9.23 1.22
CA ILE A 127 -4.82 10.04 0.36
C ILE A 127 -4.04 11.04 1.18
N ASP A 128 -4.69 11.69 2.15
CA ASP A 128 -4.02 12.65 3.03
C ASP A 128 -2.94 11.96 3.85
N TRP A 129 -3.24 10.77 4.38
CA TRP A 129 -2.25 10.01 5.14
C TRP A 129 -1.06 9.63 4.26
N LEU A 130 -1.31 9.11 3.06
CA LEU A 130 -0.24 8.72 2.13
C LEU A 130 0.61 9.91 1.73
N THR A 131 -0.02 11.04 1.43
CA THR A 131 0.68 12.26 1.05
C THR A 131 1.64 12.68 2.16
N GLN A 132 1.16 12.70 3.38
CA GLN A 132 1.97 13.11 4.53
C GLN A 132 3.09 12.11 4.79
N ALA A 133 2.79 10.82 4.76
CA ALA A 133 3.78 9.77 5.01
C ALA A 133 4.91 9.76 3.98
N ILE A 134 4.58 9.98 2.72
CA ILE A 134 5.58 10.05 1.66
C ILE A 134 6.48 11.27 1.83
N ARG A 135 5.91 12.40 2.24
CA ARG A 135 6.70 13.61 2.49
C ARG A 135 7.67 13.46 3.65
N GLU A 136 7.28 12.68 4.65
CA GLU A 136 8.09 12.52 5.87
C GLU A 136 9.11 11.38 5.75
N ARG A 137 9.11 10.72 4.64
CA ARG A 137 9.95 9.57 4.38
C ARG A 137 11.45 9.93 4.35
#